data_cd2aa13c307d15f9a0b99f8d27dff3ab
#
_entry.id   cd2aa13c307d15f9a0b99f8d27dff3ab
#
_cell.length_a   1.000
_cell.length_b   1.000
_cell.length_c   1.000
_cell.angle_alpha   90.00
_cell.angle_beta   90.00
_cell.angle_gamma   90.00
#
_symmetry.space_group_name_H-M   'P 1'
#
loop_
_entity.id
_entity.type
_entity.pdbx_description
1 polymer ?
#
loop_
_entity_poly.entity_id
_entity_poly.type
_entity_poly.pdbx_seq_one_letter_code
_entity_poly.pdbx_strand_id
1 'polypeptide(L)'
;MKDKELNDITRLYDRFIRQCPGTEEYTQRLAEETQIILKLRFVDYFIQICDIIAMTRDIPHMTRGSAGSSLVCYLLGITDVDPVEWDIPVARFLNPNRDDLPDVDIDFPHHRQAEVMQRIFKKWPGRSARISNYVLYKDKSARREAAKRLGAKGNLPRRFTYDSLGIDSKEAKRIENKLKGKKRCISKHCGGILMFQRQLPKSLFTAENQILLDKNEVEDLEHLKVDILANRGLSQLIEIDPTMKLTDYPEEDSATSELLCRGDVLGVTQAESPAMRRLFRAIKPTGRRDCVFGTALIRPVAISGRKKATMFHDWSKERMSDTIVYEDDAIDRISEVLGIDKYEADMYRRAFAKKNEEKIMEFITKLGDHPRKDEIITMLQSLSGFGLCRAHAVNLGRLIWALAYQKAHNPEKFWRSCLKHCQGSYKRWVYRTEAKRVGIEVVTPSKSDKWDTPEFQYRKYGWWSQDDFMPGMYVKELYLDKVEFAGMIANGRVFRGDKGRYVTFLTLGVGNGQYIDVTIKKAFAYSDHDVVWGQGTIRHSNNSDYVECYDSKGFAL
;
A
#
# COMPACT_ATOMS: atom_id res chain seq x y z
N MET A 1 -13.36 42.51 -1.75
CA MET A 1 -13.45 41.11 -2.08
C MET A 1 -12.72 40.79 -3.38
N LYS A 2 -13.07 41.42 -4.50
CA LYS A 2 -12.41 41.20 -5.82
C LYS A 2 -10.88 41.33 -5.81
N ASP A 3 -10.33 42.35 -5.15
CA ASP A 3 -8.87 42.59 -5.11
C ASP A 3 -8.12 41.50 -4.33
N LYS A 4 -8.71 40.98 -3.24
CA LYS A 4 -8.11 39.86 -2.48
C LYS A 4 -8.15 38.57 -3.27
N GLU A 5 -9.26 38.26 -3.91
CA GLU A 5 -9.41 37.07 -4.75
C GLU A 5 -8.44 37.10 -5.93
N LEU A 6 -8.29 38.26 -6.59
CA LEU A 6 -7.35 38.45 -7.68
C LEU A 6 -5.89 38.23 -7.20
N ASN A 7 -5.55 38.80 -6.04
CA ASN A 7 -4.22 38.60 -5.46
C ASN A 7 -3.97 37.11 -5.10
N ASP A 8 -4.96 36.42 -4.55
CA ASP A 8 -4.86 34.99 -4.23
C ASP A 8 -4.70 34.12 -5.47
N ILE A 9 -5.43 34.40 -6.56
CA ILE A 9 -5.26 33.75 -7.86
C ILE A 9 -3.85 33.98 -8.40
N THR A 10 -3.38 35.21 -8.40
CA THR A 10 -2.04 35.57 -8.89
C THR A 10 -0.97 34.82 -8.09
N ARG A 11 -1.05 34.83 -6.76
CA ARG A 11 -0.12 34.10 -5.88
C ARG A 11 -0.08 32.60 -6.17
N LEU A 12 -1.22 31.97 -6.49
CA LEU A 12 -1.31 30.56 -6.82
C LEU A 12 -0.71 30.27 -8.21
N TYR A 13 -1.06 31.08 -9.21
CA TYR A 13 -0.62 30.86 -10.60
C TYR A 13 0.87 31.16 -10.78
N ASP A 14 1.44 32.12 -10.06
CA ASP A 14 2.87 32.39 -10.06
C ASP A 14 3.71 31.20 -9.56
N ARG A 15 3.08 30.24 -8.88
CA ARG A 15 3.72 29.00 -8.42
C ARG A 15 3.64 27.85 -9.41
N PHE A 16 2.89 27.97 -10.50
CA PHE A 16 2.81 26.91 -11.50
C PHE A 16 4.18 26.67 -12.12
N ILE A 17 4.61 25.42 -12.10
CA ILE A 17 5.84 24.96 -12.75
C ILE A 17 5.58 24.26 -14.08
N ARG A 18 4.31 23.93 -14.38
CA ARG A 18 3.86 23.37 -15.64
C ARG A 18 2.93 24.34 -16.33
N GLN A 19 3.05 24.39 -17.66
CA GLN A 19 2.12 25.17 -18.48
C GLN A 19 0.78 24.41 -18.56
N CYS A 20 -0.32 25.12 -18.34
CA CYS A 20 -1.65 24.57 -18.57
C CYS A 20 -1.90 24.46 -20.08
N PRO A 21 -2.29 23.28 -20.62
CA PRO A 21 -2.73 23.18 -21.99
C PRO A 21 -3.93 24.10 -22.25
N GLY A 22 -3.91 24.77 -23.42
CA GLY A 22 -4.94 25.77 -23.79
C GLY A 22 -6.24 25.18 -24.34
N THR A 23 -6.50 23.90 -24.18
CA THR A 23 -7.76 23.28 -24.63
C THR A 23 -8.91 23.67 -23.70
N GLU A 24 -10.12 23.61 -24.22
CA GLU A 24 -11.34 23.96 -23.49
C GLU A 24 -11.48 23.14 -22.19
N GLU A 25 -11.22 21.84 -22.27
CA GLU A 25 -11.31 20.92 -21.14
C GLU A 25 -10.38 21.31 -19.96
N TYR A 26 -9.10 21.59 -20.25
CA TYR A 26 -8.15 22.06 -19.25
C TYR A 26 -8.51 23.41 -18.68
N THR A 27 -8.98 24.33 -19.52
CA THR A 27 -9.36 25.69 -19.09
C THR A 27 -10.57 25.66 -18.17
N GLN A 28 -11.59 24.89 -18.53
CA GLN A 28 -12.79 24.71 -17.69
C GLN A 28 -12.42 24.05 -16.36
N ARG A 29 -11.61 22.99 -16.39
CA ARG A 29 -11.16 22.30 -15.20
C ARG A 29 -10.35 23.20 -14.26
N LEU A 30 -9.42 24.01 -14.80
CA LEU A 30 -8.64 24.95 -14.01
C LEU A 30 -9.51 26.02 -13.36
N ALA A 31 -10.49 26.57 -14.12
CA ALA A 31 -11.43 27.56 -13.61
C ALA A 31 -12.29 26.97 -12.46
N GLU A 32 -12.82 25.77 -12.64
CA GLU A 32 -13.62 25.06 -11.64
C GLU A 32 -12.82 24.84 -10.34
N GLU A 33 -11.61 24.26 -10.43
CA GLU A 33 -10.77 24.01 -9.25
C GLU A 33 -10.37 25.30 -8.55
N THR A 34 -10.01 26.34 -9.31
CA THR A 34 -9.64 27.64 -8.75
C THR A 34 -10.80 28.26 -7.98
N GLN A 35 -12.02 28.22 -8.52
CA GLN A 35 -13.21 28.72 -7.82
C GLN A 35 -13.45 27.99 -6.48
N ILE A 36 -13.29 26.65 -6.46
CA ILE A 36 -13.44 25.86 -5.23
C ILE A 36 -12.36 26.23 -4.21
N ILE A 37 -11.09 26.33 -4.63
CA ILE A 37 -9.96 26.70 -3.78
C ILE A 37 -10.17 28.07 -3.14
N LEU A 38 -10.66 29.05 -3.91
CA LEU A 38 -10.98 30.40 -3.42
C LEU A 38 -12.15 30.39 -2.46
N LYS A 39 -13.26 29.73 -2.81
CA LYS A 39 -14.45 29.59 -1.97
C LYS A 39 -14.11 29.00 -0.60
N LEU A 40 -13.28 27.93 -0.58
CA LEU A 40 -12.87 27.24 0.63
C LEU A 40 -11.66 27.88 1.33
N ARG A 41 -11.08 28.94 0.78
CA ARG A 41 -9.91 29.66 1.30
C ARG A 41 -8.66 28.77 1.44
N PHE A 42 -8.43 27.87 0.48
CA PHE A 42 -7.33 26.91 0.51
C PHE A 42 -6.04 27.40 -0.18
N VAL A 43 -5.97 28.64 -0.66
CA VAL A 43 -4.78 29.16 -1.38
C VAL A 43 -3.51 29.01 -0.56
N ASP A 44 -3.51 29.47 0.70
CA ASP A 44 -2.33 29.35 1.57
C ASP A 44 -1.92 27.90 1.84
N TYR A 45 -2.89 26.98 1.86
CA TYR A 45 -2.65 25.55 1.94
C TYR A 45 -1.82 25.04 0.76
N PHE A 46 -2.27 25.32 -0.48
CA PHE A 46 -1.55 24.92 -1.68
C PHE A 46 -0.16 25.54 -1.76
N ILE A 47 -0.02 26.82 -1.40
CA ILE A 47 1.28 27.52 -1.36
C ILE A 47 2.24 26.85 -0.37
N GLN A 48 1.77 26.47 0.81
CA GLN A 48 2.62 25.77 1.78
C GLN A 48 3.11 24.42 1.27
N ILE A 49 2.26 23.65 0.57
CA ILE A 49 2.67 22.39 -0.05
C ILE A 49 3.68 22.64 -1.18
N CYS A 50 3.46 23.67 -2.01
CA CYS A 50 4.43 24.09 -3.01
C CYS A 50 5.78 24.44 -2.40
N ASP A 51 5.81 25.11 -1.27
CA ASP A 51 7.05 25.43 -0.57
C ASP A 51 7.78 24.16 -0.08
N ILE A 52 7.04 23.13 0.34
CA ILE A 52 7.63 21.82 0.68
C ILE A 52 8.25 21.18 -0.58
N ILE A 53 7.52 21.14 -1.70
CA ILE A 53 8.02 20.59 -2.96
C ILE A 53 9.23 21.38 -3.47
N ALA A 54 9.16 22.71 -3.42
CA ALA A 54 10.25 23.59 -3.86
C ALA A 54 11.56 23.35 -3.09
N MET A 55 11.48 23.16 -1.76
CA MET A 55 12.68 22.92 -0.93
C MET A 55 13.21 21.47 -1.06
N THR A 56 12.46 20.58 -1.68
CA THR A 56 12.82 19.18 -1.86
C THR A 56 12.95 18.77 -3.34
N ARG A 57 13.17 19.72 -4.26
CA ARG A 57 13.28 19.49 -5.71
C ARG A 57 14.39 18.50 -6.09
N ASP A 58 15.42 18.38 -5.27
CA ASP A 58 16.52 17.42 -5.41
C ASP A 58 16.13 16.00 -4.96
N ILE A 59 14.93 15.80 -4.44
CA ILE A 59 14.44 14.52 -3.96
C ILE A 59 13.18 14.14 -4.75
N PRO A 60 13.22 13.10 -5.58
CA PRO A 60 12.04 12.63 -6.29
C PRO A 60 10.92 12.26 -5.32
N HIS A 61 9.70 12.56 -5.71
CA HIS A 61 8.51 12.25 -4.93
C HIS A 61 7.37 11.75 -5.82
N MET A 62 6.38 11.17 -5.19
CA MET A 62 5.10 10.85 -5.82
C MET A 62 3.98 11.06 -4.81
N THR A 63 2.79 11.41 -5.26
CA THR A 63 1.62 11.49 -4.38
C THR A 63 0.95 10.15 -4.25
N ARG A 64 0.26 9.96 -3.11
CA ARG A 64 -0.73 8.89 -2.98
C ARG A 64 -2.09 9.48 -2.62
N GLY A 65 -3.13 8.66 -2.58
CA GLY A 65 -4.46 9.15 -2.29
C GLY A 65 -5.02 10.03 -3.42
N SER A 66 -5.79 11.06 -3.05
CA SER A 66 -6.61 11.83 -3.98
C SER A 66 -5.95 13.08 -4.55
N ALA A 67 -4.77 13.50 -4.10
CA ALA A 67 -4.13 14.74 -4.58
C ALA A 67 -3.88 14.76 -6.10
N GLY A 68 -3.65 13.60 -6.71
CA GLY A 68 -3.54 13.48 -8.17
C GLY A 68 -4.87 13.62 -8.94
N SER A 69 -5.98 13.90 -8.25
CA SER A 69 -7.25 14.25 -8.89
C SER A 69 -7.37 15.75 -9.16
N SER A 70 -6.37 16.56 -8.83
CA SER A 70 -6.39 18.01 -9.00
C SER A 70 -5.43 18.47 -10.08
N LEU A 71 -5.95 19.22 -11.07
CA LEU A 71 -5.16 19.87 -12.09
C LEU A 71 -4.26 20.95 -11.50
N VAL A 72 -4.73 21.68 -10.49
CA VAL A 72 -3.91 22.65 -9.75
C VAL A 72 -2.73 21.97 -9.09
N CYS A 73 -2.91 20.81 -8.43
CA CYS A 73 -1.79 20.03 -7.89
C CYS A 73 -0.80 19.60 -8.98
N TYR A 74 -1.29 19.23 -10.16
CA TYR A 74 -0.43 18.88 -11.29
C TYR A 74 0.37 20.08 -11.80
N LEU A 75 -0.27 21.23 -12.02
CA LEU A 75 0.39 22.46 -12.49
C LEU A 75 1.43 22.99 -11.48
N LEU A 76 1.13 22.86 -10.19
CA LEU A 76 2.04 23.20 -9.09
C LEU A 76 3.20 22.21 -8.92
N GLY A 77 3.19 21.07 -9.61
CA GLY A 77 4.20 20.01 -9.47
C GLY A 77 4.12 19.22 -8.16
N ILE A 78 2.99 19.29 -7.47
CA ILE A 78 2.72 18.47 -6.27
C ILE A 78 2.55 17.01 -6.69
N THR A 79 1.94 16.75 -7.84
CA THR A 79 1.77 15.42 -8.43
C THR A 79 2.23 15.39 -9.88
N ASP A 80 2.62 14.20 -10.36
CA ASP A 80 2.91 13.94 -11.78
C ASP A 80 1.71 13.30 -12.51
N VAL A 81 0.57 13.16 -11.83
CA VAL A 81 -0.66 12.65 -12.43
C VAL A 81 -1.44 13.81 -13.04
N ASP A 82 -1.63 13.79 -14.35
CA ASP A 82 -2.52 14.70 -15.04
C ASP A 82 -3.96 14.16 -14.92
N PRO A 83 -4.86 14.84 -14.18
CA PRO A 83 -6.20 14.31 -13.94
C PRO A 83 -7.09 14.37 -15.18
N VAL A 84 -6.78 15.21 -16.17
CA VAL A 84 -7.53 15.31 -17.43
C VAL A 84 -7.14 14.13 -18.33
N GLU A 85 -5.83 13.88 -18.51
CA GLU A 85 -5.33 12.72 -19.28
C GLU A 85 -5.90 11.38 -18.75
N TRP A 86 -6.09 11.28 -17.44
CA TRP A 86 -6.54 10.07 -16.79
C TRP A 86 -8.03 10.06 -16.44
N ASP A 87 -8.80 11.04 -16.91
CA ASP A 87 -10.25 11.16 -16.65
C ASP A 87 -10.59 10.97 -15.16
N ILE A 88 -10.00 11.80 -14.29
CA ILE A 88 -10.18 11.72 -12.85
C ILE A 88 -11.10 12.85 -12.37
N PRO A 89 -12.23 12.56 -11.70
CA PRO A 89 -13.15 13.59 -11.24
C PRO A 89 -12.55 14.47 -10.13
N VAL A 90 -12.72 15.80 -10.24
CA VAL A 90 -12.25 16.77 -9.24
C VAL A 90 -12.87 16.53 -7.87
N ALA A 91 -14.14 16.13 -7.84
CA ALA A 91 -14.90 15.89 -6.62
C ALA A 91 -14.24 14.90 -5.64
N ARG A 92 -13.34 14.05 -6.14
CA ARG A 92 -12.58 13.10 -5.31
C ARG A 92 -11.62 13.79 -4.35
N PHE A 93 -11.07 14.96 -4.71
CA PHE A 93 -10.09 15.73 -3.93
C PHE A 93 -10.67 17.04 -3.42
N LEU A 94 -11.17 17.89 -4.31
CA LEU A 94 -11.81 19.17 -4.00
C LEU A 94 -13.33 19.03 -4.10
N ASN A 95 -14.04 19.37 -3.03
CA ASN A 95 -15.50 19.28 -3.01
C ASN A 95 -16.08 20.52 -2.28
N PRO A 96 -16.84 21.38 -2.98
CA PRO A 96 -17.39 22.60 -2.40
C PRO A 96 -18.45 22.35 -1.31
N ASN A 97 -18.92 21.10 -1.18
CA ASN A 97 -19.88 20.68 -0.15
C ASN A 97 -19.18 20.16 1.12
N ARG A 98 -17.87 20.37 1.25
CA ARG A 98 -17.05 19.90 2.36
C ARG A 98 -16.19 21.05 2.91
N ASP A 99 -16.10 21.14 4.23
CA ASP A 99 -15.28 22.11 4.92
C ASP A 99 -13.90 21.55 5.34
N ASP A 100 -13.72 20.22 5.25
CA ASP A 100 -12.45 19.57 5.61
C ASP A 100 -11.36 19.85 4.56
N LEU A 101 -10.16 20.18 5.05
CA LEU A 101 -8.97 20.32 4.21
C LEU A 101 -8.69 19.00 3.47
N PRO A 102 -8.34 19.06 2.18
CA PRO A 102 -7.97 17.87 1.44
C PRO A 102 -6.64 17.31 1.98
N ASP A 103 -6.58 15.99 2.19
CA ASP A 103 -5.34 15.33 2.61
C ASP A 103 -4.37 15.24 1.42
N VAL A 104 -3.15 15.75 1.61
CA VAL A 104 -2.05 15.57 0.65
C VAL A 104 -1.00 14.66 1.25
N ASP A 105 -0.90 13.47 0.68
CA ASP A 105 0.06 12.45 1.03
C ASP A 105 1.19 12.43 -0.01
N ILE A 106 2.43 12.62 0.44
CA ILE A 106 3.59 12.67 -0.45
C ILE A 106 4.58 11.59 -0.04
N ASP A 107 4.83 10.67 -0.97
CA ASP A 107 5.83 9.62 -0.84
C ASP A 107 7.20 10.13 -1.29
N PHE A 108 8.17 10.01 -0.40
CA PHE A 108 9.58 10.24 -0.69
C PHE A 108 10.38 8.93 -0.58
N PRO A 109 11.57 8.84 -1.18
CA PRO A 109 12.46 7.71 -0.95
C PRO A 109 12.67 7.49 0.54
N HIS A 110 12.49 6.24 1.01
CA HIS A 110 12.46 5.94 2.44
C HIS A 110 13.74 6.38 3.18
N HIS A 111 14.88 6.34 2.52
CA HIS A 111 16.17 6.76 3.09
C HIS A 111 16.36 8.28 3.14
N ARG A 112 15.52 9.07 2.42
CA ARG A 112 15.55 10.53 2.39
C ARG A 112 14.39 11.17 3.19
N GLN A 113 13.40 10.39 3.64
CA GLN A 113 12.22 10.90 4.36
C GLN A 113 12.59 11.75 5.60
N ALA A 114 13.55 11.29 6.40
CA ALA A 114 13.98 12.02 7.60
C ALA A 114 14.60 13.38 7.25
N GLU A 115 15.32 13.47 6.16
CA GLU A 115 15.90 14.71 5.64
C GLU A 115 14.81 15.69 5.21
N VAL A 116 13.78 15.22 4.50
CA VAL A 116 12.62 16.05 4.12
C VAL A 116 11.96 16.64 5.36
N MET A 117 11.69 15.83 6.38
CA MET A 117 11.12 16.31 7.63
C MET A 117 12.02 17.37 8.32
N GLN A 118 13.33 17.17 8.33
CA GLN A 118 14.28 18.13 8.88
C GLN A 118 14.27 19.46 8.13
N ARG A 119 14.18 19.45 6.79
CA ARG A 119 14.07 20.65 5.97
C ARG A 119 12.79 21.42 6.31
N ILE A 120 11.66 20.71 6.51
CA ILE A 120 10.38 21.30 6.93
C ILE A 120 10.52 21.96 8.31
N PHE A 121 11.07 21.26 9.29
CA PHE A 121 11.25 21.83 10.65
C PHE A 121 12.20 23.01 10.68
N LYS A 122 13.21 23.02 9.82
CA LYS A 122 14.14 24.17 9.67
C LYS A 122 13.47 25.37 9.01
N LYS A 123 12.58 25.14 8.05
CA LYS A 123 11.86 26.22 7.33
C LYS A 123 10.81 26.89 8.23
N TRP A 124 10.11 26.12 9.07
CA TRP A 124 9.04 26.59 9.94
C TRP A 124 9.29 26.23 11.42
N PRO A 125 10.31 26.83 12.06
CA PRO A 125 10.67 26.53 13.43
C PRO A 125 9.56 26.96 14.40
N GLY A 126 9.11 26.02 15.27
CA GLY A 126 7.99 26.26 16.21
C GLY A 126 6.62 26.38 15.55
N ARG A 127 6.55 26.23 14.23
CA ARG A 127 5.30 26.21 13.45
C ARG A 127 5.09 24.88 12.71
N SER A 128 5.96 23.91 12.93
CA SER A 128 5.83 22.57 12.35
C SER A 128 6.18 21.51 13.38
N ALA A 129 5.44 20.40 13.37
CA ALA A 129 5.65 19.31 14.31
C ALA A 129 5.30 17.96 13.72
N ARG A 130 5.97 16.91 14.17
CA ARG A 130 5.57 15.54 13.90
C ARG A 130 4.36 15.16 14.76
N ILE A 131 3.37 14.49 14.15
CA ILE A 131 2.17 14.03 14.86
C ILE A 131 2.52 12.95 15.89
N SER A 132 1.88 13.01 17.03
CA SER A 132 1.91 11.98 18.08
C SER A 132 0.71 11.05 17.99
N ASN A 133 0.96 9.78 18.25
CA ASN A 133 -0.09 8.78 18.48
C ASN A 133 -0.03 8.28 19.90
N TYR A 134 -1.16 8.17 20.57
CA TYR A 134 -1.24 7.47 21.85
C TYR A 134 -1.33 5.97 21.64
N VAL A 135 -0.35 5.27 22.19
CA VAL A 135 -0.38 3.80 22.27
C VAL A 135 -1.14 3.42 23.52
N LEU A 136 -2.27 2.77 23.34
CA LEU A 136 -3.10 2.30 24.45
C LEU A 136 -2.66 0.89 24.88
N TYR A 137 -2.88 0.55 26.14
CA TYR A 137 -2.74 -0.82 26.62
C TYR A 137 -3.80 -1.71 25.97
N LYS A 138 -3.35 -2.69 25.17
CA LYS A 138 -4.14 -3.81 24.65
C LYS A 138 -3.93 -5.04 25.53
N ASP A 139 -4.72 -6.11 25.37
CA ASP A 139 -4.68 -7.31 26.21
C ASP A 139 -3.26 -7.80 26.55
N LYS A 140 -2.43 -8.03 25.54
CA LYS A 140 -1.05 -8.52 25.75
C LYS A 140 -0.18 -7.53 26.52
N SER A 141 -0.29 -6.24 26.22
CA SER A 141 0.55 -5.22 26.87
C SER A 141 0.07 -4.93 28.30
N ALA A 142 -1.25 -4.90 28.53
CA ALA A 142 -1.82 -4.76 29.86
C ALA A 142 -1.44 -5.93 30.77
N ARG A 143 -1.51 -7.18 30.26
CA ARG A 143 -1.09 -8.39 30.98
C ARG A 143 0.38 -8.33 31.37
N ARG A 144 1.27 -7.96 30.44
CA ARG A 144 2.72 -7.86 30.74
C ARG A 144 3.02 -6.74 31.74
N GLU A 145 2.34 -5.63 31.65
CA GLU A 145 2.48 -4.52 32.59
C GLU A 145 1.96 -4.89 33.99
N ALA A 146 0.81 -5.56 34.07
CA ALA A 146 0.28 -6.04 35.34
C ALA A 146 1.27 -7.01 36.05
N ALA A 147 1.84 -7.94 35.29
CA ALA A 147 2.86 -8.85 35.81
C ALA A 147 4.10 -8.09 36.34
N LYS A 148 4.58 -7.08 35.59
CA LYS A 148 5.72 -6.25 36.01
C LYS A 148 5.43 -5.45 37.28
N ARG A 149 4.24 -4.88 37.42
CA ARG A 149 3.82 -4.13 38.62
C ARG A 149 3.72 -5.02 39.86
N LEU A 150 3.50 -6.31 39.66
CA LEU A 150 3.49 -7.33 40.73
C LEU A 150 4.83 -8.06 40.89
N GLY A 151 5.91 -7.49 40.37
CA GLY A 151 7.28 -7.92 40.65
C GLY A 151 7.93 -8.83 39.62
N ALA A 152 7.29 -9.13 38.48
CA ALA A 152 7.95 -9.88 37.42
C ALA A 152 9.12 -9.10 36.80
N LYS A 153 10.33 -9.66 36.81
CA LYS A 153 11.57 -9.04 36.34
C LYS A 153 11.98 -9.61 34.97
N GLY A 154 12.73 -8.81 34.22
CA GLY A 154 13.34 -9.23 32.96
C GLY A 154 12.36 -9.35 31.77
N ASN A 155 12.81 -10.11 30.76
CA ASN A 155 12.01 -10.37 29.54
C ASN A 155 11.03 -11.53 29.82
N LEU A 156 9.75 -11.18 29.93
CA LEU A 156 8.70 -12.17 30.10
C LEU A 156 8.53 -13.03 28.84
N PRO A 157 8.22 -14.34 28.98
CA PRO A 157 7.92 -15.22 27.86
C PRO A 157 6.83 -14.66 26.93
N ARG A 158 6.81 -15.08 25.67
CA ARG A 158 5.80 -14.65 24.72
C ARG A 158 4.38 -15.03 25.15
N ARG A 159 4.26 -16.22 25.78
CA ARG A 159 3.03 -16.71 26.43
C ARG A 159 3.37 -17.07 27.87
N PHE A 160 2.57 -16.66 28.82
CA PHE A 160 2.70 -16.99 30.25
C PHE A 160 1.32 -16.89 30.90
N THR A 161 1.14 -17.60 32.03
CA THR A 161 0.08 -17.40 33.00
C THR A 161 0.64 -16.65 34.19
N TYR A 162 -0.16 -15.97 34.98
CA TYR A 162 0.29 -15.28 36.17
C TYR A 162 0.85 -16.28 37.21
N ASP A 163 0.18 -17.41 37.34
CA ASP A 163 0.62 -18.49 38.26
C ASP A 163 1.99 -19.05 37.88
N SER A 164 2.31 -19.15 36.55
CA SER A 164 3.63 -19.58 36.11
C SER A 164 4.77 -18.61 36.45
N LEU A 165 4.42 -17.40 36.88
CA LEU A 165 5.35 -16.37 37.35
C LEU A 165 5.30 -16.19 38.88
N GLY A 166 4.53 -17.00 39.60
CA GLY A 166 4.34 -16.87 41.04
C GLY A 166 3.55 -15.62 41.45
N ILE A 167 2.68 -15.10 40.57
CA ILE A 167 1.93 -13.88 40.79
C ILE A 167 0.45 -14.23 41.06
N ASP A 168 -0.15 -13.55 42.05
CA ASP A 168 -1.59 -13.68 42.31
C ASP A 168 -2.40 -13.30 41.07
N SER A 169 -3.05 -14.31 40.48
CA SER A 169 -3.84 -14.19 39.27
C SER A 169 -5.03 -13.27 39.42
N LYS A 170 -5.65 -13.16 40.61
CA LYS A 170 -6.83 -12.32 40.87
C LYS A 170 -6.44 -10.84 40.86
N GLU A 171 -5.40 -10.50 41.60
CA GLU A 171 -4.90 -9.11 41.64
C GLU A 171 -4.31 -8.68 40.32
N ALA A 172 -3.56 -9.58 39.64
CA ALA A 172 -3.00 -9.32 38.32
C ALA A 172 -4.09 -9.02 37.26
N LYS A 173 -5.18 -9.78 37.23
CA LYS A 173 -6.33 -9.52 36.35
C LYS A 173 -7.03 -8.20 36.68
N ARG A 174 -7.12 -7.83 37.96
CA ARG A 174 -7.65 -6.54 38.38
C ARG A 174 -6.86 -5.38 37.80
N ILE A 175 -5.53 -5.46 37.90
CA ILE A 175 -4.62 -4.45 37.33
C ILE A 175 -4.68 -4.49 35.80
N GLU A 176 -4.65 -5.66 35.15
CA GLU A 176 -4.78 -5.82 33.71
C GLU A 176 -6.02 -5.10 33.18
N ASN A 177 -7.18 -5.33 33.80
CA ASN A 177 -8.45 -4.72 33.39
C ASN A 177 -8.47 -3.20 33.59
N LYS A 178 -7.84 -2.68 34.67
CA LYS A 178 -7.69 -1.23 34.89
C LYS A 178 -6.78 -0.56 33.87
N LEU A 179 -5.83 -1.29 33.30
CA LEU A 179 -4.88 -0.77 32.31
C LEU A 179 -5.45 -0.78 30.90
N LYS A 180 -6.28 -1.74 30.54
CA LYS A 180 -6.87 -1.85 29.19
C LYS A 180 -7.52 -0.53 28.76
N GLY A 181 -7.16 -0.09 27.55
CA GLY A 181 -7.66 1.17 26.99
C GLY A 181 -7.02 2.44 27.54
N LYS A 182 -6.19 2.38 28.60
CA LYS A 182 -5.45 3.55 29.09
C LYS A 182 -4.20 3.84 28.25
N LYS A 183 -3.79 5.09 28.25
CA LYS A 183 -2.55 5.54 27.60
C LYS A 183 -1.34 4.83 28.21
N ARG A 184 -0.54 4.22 27.34
CA ARG A 184 0.71 3.54 27.70
C ARG A 184 1.91 4.42 27.45
N CYS A 185 2.02 4.97 26.24
CA CYS A 185 3.10 5.85 25.84
C CYS A 185 2.66 6.66 24.60
N ILE A 186 3.44 7.66 24.26
CA ILE A 186 3.34 8.38 23.01
C ILE A 186 4.28 7.73 22.00
N SER A 187 3.84 7.53 20.76
CA SER A 187 4.66 7.09 19.64
C SER A 187 4.62 8.13 18.54
N LYS A 188 5.64 8.15 17.70
CA LYS A 188 5.71 8.99 16.51
C LYS A 188 4.78 8.45 15.43
N HIS A 189 3.98 9.31 14.79
CA HIS A 189 3.30 8.97 13.56
C HIS A 189 4.34 8.69 12.46
N CYS A 190 4.06 7.75 11.55
CA CYS A 190 5.02 7.31 10.53
C CYS A 190 5.41 8.41 9.54
N GLY A 191 4.49 9.33 9.20
CA GLY A 191 4.71 10.37 8.20
C GLY A 191 4.07 11.72 8.52
N GLY A 192 3.06 11.77 9.41
CA GLY A 192 2.27 12.96 9.64
C GLY A 192 3.04 14.15 10.22
N ILE A 193 2.95 15.27 9.54
CA ILE A 193 3.47 16.57 9.97
C ILE A 193 2.30 17.54 10.07
N LEU A 194 2.28 18.30 11.14
CA LEU A 194 1.38 19.42 11.35
C LEU A 194 2.13 20.72 11.08
N MET A 195 1.47 21.64 10.40
CA MET A 195 1.97 22.97 10.13
C MET A 195 0.97 23.98 10.70
N PHE A 196 1.40 24.79 11.66
CA PHE A 196 0.56 25.73 12.37
C PHE A 196 0.65 27.12 11.77
N GLN A 197 -0.45 27.87 11.76
CA GLN A 197 -0.46 29.23 11.28
C GLN A 197 0.35 30.16 12.18
N ARG A 198 0.38 29.89 13.49
CA ARG A 198 1.13 30.66 14.51
C ARG A 198 2.21 29.80 15.16
N GLN A 199 3.20 30.47 15.72
CA GLN A 199 4.24 29.84 16.53
C GLN A 199 3.64 29.35 17.85
N LEU A 200 3.91 28.09 18.18
CA LEU A 200 3.47 27.44 19.42
C LEU A 200 4.58 27.48 20.49
N PRO A 201 4.21 27.44 21.78
CA PRO A 201 5.17 27.34 22.87
C PRO A 201 6.09 26.12 22.75
N LYS A 202 7.38 26.29 23.02
CA LYS A 202 8.36 25.19 22.96
C LYS A 202 8.01 24.00 23.87
N SER A 203 7.29 24.26 24.98
CA SER A 203 6.84 23.22 25.91
C SER A 203 5.89 22.18 25.30
N LEU A 204 5.27 22.48 24.17
CA LEU A 204 4.41 21.56 23.44
C LEU A 204 5.17 20.60 22.52
N PHE A 205 6.50 20.73 22.41
CA PHE A 205 7.32 19.91 21.52
C PHE A 205 8.36 19.11 22.30
N THR A 206 8.65 17.92 21.82
CA THR A 206 9.87 17.20 22.21
C THR A 206 11.10 17.79 21.52
N ALA A 207 12.30 17.39 21.96
CA ALA A 207 13.56 17.79 21.31
C ALA A 207 13.64 17.38 19.81
N GLU A 208 12.82 16.39 19.39
CA GLU A 208 12.76 15.89 18.02
C GLU A 208 11.58 16.48 17.20
N ASN A 209 11.06 17.64 17.60
CA ASN A 209 9.92 18.32 17.00
C ASN A 209 8.64 17.44 16.90
N GLN A 210 8.45 16.55 17.87
CA GLN A 210 7.19 15.81 18.00
C GLN A 210 6.25 16.60 18.92
N ILE A 211 4.99 16.81 18.52
CA ILE A 211 4.01 17.48 19.36
C ILE A 211 3.55 16.55 20.50
N LEU A 212 3.38 17.10 21.70
CA LEU A 212 2.94 16.34 22.87
C LEU A 212 1.41 16.17 22.96
N LEU A 213 0.68 16.86 22.12
CA LEU A 213 -0.78 16.79 22.01
C LEU A 213 -1.20 15.57 21.17
N ASP A 214 -2.35 14.99 21.46
CA ASP A 214 -2.94 13.95 20.62
C ASP A 214 -3.75 14.54 19.46
N LYS A 215 -4.36 13.66 18.64
CA LYS A 215 -5.14 14.09 17.48
C LYS A 215 -6.29 15.01 17.86
N ASN A 216 -7.02 14.72 18.94
CA ASN A 216 -8.19 15.50 19.34
C ASN A 216 -7.78 16.85 19.95
N GLU A 217 -6.72 16.84 20.77
CA GLU A 217 -6.15 18.07 21.36
C GLU A 217 -5.57 19.02 20.30
N VAL A 218 -5.15 18.48 19.15
CA VAL A 218 -4.62 19.26 18.03
C VAL A 218 -5.73 19.83 17.15
N GLU A 219 -6.90 19.17 17.07
CA GLU A 219 -8.03 19.63 16.24
C GLU A 219 -8.48 21.05 16.58
N ASP A 220 -8.33 21.48 17.84
CA ASP A 220 -8.62 22.85 18.29
C ASP A 220 -7.57 23.89 17.86
N LEU A 221 -6.45 23.45 17.32
CA LEU A 221 -5.39 24.31 16.80
C LEU A 221 -5.51 24.44 15.29
N GLU A 222 -5.57 25.66 14.80
CA GLU A 222 -5.54 25.93 13.36
C GLU A 222 -4.25 25.35 12.76
N HIS A 223 -4.36 24.26 12.03
CA HIS A 223 -3.22 23.57 11.46
C HIS A 223 -3.54 22.95 10.11
N LEU A 224 -2.49 22.77 9.35
CA LEU A 224 -2.46 21.99 8.14
C LEU A 224 -1.79 20.64 8.44
N LYS A 225 -2.37 19.55 7.98
CA LYS A 225 -1.76 18.21 8.02
C LYS A 225 -1.21 17.85 6.63
N VAL A 226 0.06 17.42 6.60
CA VAL A 226 0.70 16.85 5.42
C VAL A 226 1.36 15.53 5.81
N ASP A 227 1.10 14.47 5.07
CA ASP A 227 1.75 13.19 5.32
C ASP A 227 2.99 13.04 4.42
N ILE A 228 4.18 13.12 5.05
CA ILE A 228 5.48 12.84 4.41
C ILE A 228 5.80 11.37 4.62
N LEU A 229 5.55 10.57 3.62
CA LEU A 229 5.60 9.11 3.70
C LEU A 229 6.89 8.56 3.09
N ALA A 230 7.24 7.34 3.50
CA ALA A 230 8.43 6.63 3.01
C ALA A 230 8.06 5.60 1.95
N ASN A 231 8.70 5.66 0.80
CA ASN A 231 8.50 4.71 -0.30
C ASN A 231 9.80 3.99 -0.65
N ARG A 232 9.81 2.67 -0.48
CA ARG A 232 10.99 1.84 -0.77
C ARG A 232 11.20 1.60 -2.25
N GLY A 233 10.12 1.53 -3.03
CA GLY A 233 10.20 1.42 -4.49
C GLY A 233 10.86 2.64 -5.13
N LEU A 234 10.54 3.86 -4.64
CA LEU A 234 11.26 5.07 -5.06
C LEU A 234 12.73 5.01 -4.68
N SER A 235 13.06 4.53 -3.46
CA SER A 235 14.48 4.37 -3.07
C SER A 235 15.21 3.40 -3.99
N GLN A 236 14.55 2.30 -4.34
CA GLN A 236 15.08 1.29 -5.24
C GLN A 236 15.32 1.89 -6.64
N LEU A 237 14.37 2.63 -7.17
CA LEU A 237 14.44 3.21 -8.50
C LEU A 237 15.56 4.25 -8.62
N ILE A 238 15.66 5.17 -7.65
CA ILE A 238 16.71 6.21 -7.64
C ILE A 238 18.11 5.61 -7.49
N GLU A 239 18.26 4.53 -6.75
CA GLU A 239 19.56 3.85 -6.63
C GLU A 239 20.02 3.25 -7.97
N ILE A 240 19.06 2.83 -8.81
CA ILE A 240 19.36 2.28 -10.14
C ILE A 240 19.68 3.40 -11.13
N ASP A 241 18.83 4.42 -11.16
CA ASP A 241 18.99 5.59 -12.01
C ASP A 241 18.40 6.84 -11.33
N PRO A 242 19.23 7.74 -10.81
CA PRO A 242 18.76 8.95 -10.14
C PRO A 242 18.27 10.03 -11.11
N THR A 243 18.47 9.88 -12.42
CA THR A 243 18.16 10.90 -13.44
C THR A 243 16.78 10.72 -14.05
N MET A 244 16.27 9.49 -14.13
CA MET A 244 14.97 9.18 -14.71
C MET A 244 13.82 9.44 -13.73
N LYS A 245 12.81 10.16 -14.19
CA LYS A 245 11.52 10.32 -13.48
C LYS A 245 10.59 9.18 -13.86
N LEU A 246 9.53 8.97 -13.06
CA LEU A 246 8.50 7.96 -13.35
C LEU A 246 7.79 8.19 -14.70
N THR A 247 7.75 9.43 -15.17
CA THR A 247 7.15 9.82 -16.44
C THR A 247 8.02 9.54 -17.66
N ASP A 248 9.34 9.38 -17.46
CA ASP A 248 10.31 9.26 -18.54
C ASP A 248 10.40 7.82 -19.10
N TYR A 249 9.85 6.85 -18.38
CA TYR A 249 9.79 5.46 -18.84
C TYR A 249 8.80 5.30 -20.00
N PRO A 250 9.09 4.48 -21.01
CA PRO A 250 8.21 4.29 -22.16
C PRO A 250 6.84 3.76 -21.76
N GLU A 251 5.81 4.12 -22.52
CA GLU A 251 4.44 3.60 -22.32
C GLU A 251 4.39 2.09 -22.55
N GLU A 252 5.13 1.57 -23.53
CA GLU A 252 5.21 0.19 -23.93
C GLU A 252 6.67 -0.22 -24.07
N ASP A 253 6.99 -1.46 -23.67
CA ASP A 253 8.29 -2.09 -23.83
C ASP A 253 8.13 -3.60 -23.82
N SER A 254 8.61 -4.28 -24.85
CA SER A 254 8.38 -5.72 -25.03
C SER A 254 9.06 -6.56 -23.94
N ALA A 255 10.29 -6.24 -23.56
CA ALA A 255 11.03 -6.98 -22.56
C ALA A 255 10.39 -6.85 -21.15
N THR A 256 9.93 -5.65 -20.82
CA THR A 256 9.18 -5.38 -19.59
C THR A 256 7.84 -6.14 -19.59
N SER A 257 7.13 -6.09 -20.69
CA SER A 257 5.86 -6.78 -20.87
C SER A 257 6.01 -8.29 -20.70
N GLU A 258 6.97 -8.91 -21.37
CA GLU A 258 7.26 -10.33 -21.23
C GLU A 258 7.61 -10.74 -19.79
N LEU A 259 8.42 -9.93 -19.10
CA LEU A 259 8.78 -10.14 -17.69
C LEU A 259 7.53 -10.16 -16.81
N LEU A 260 6.63 -9.20 -16.99
CA LEU A 260 5.36 -9.12 -16.26
C LEU A 260 4.42 -10.30 -16.60
N CYS A 261 4.29 -10.65 -17.88
CA CYS A 261 3.46 -11.76 -18.36
C CYS A 261 3.91 -13.11 -17.81
N ARG A 262 5.21 -13.32 -17.63
CA ARG A 262 5.75 -14.51 -16.97
C ARG A 262 5.56 -14.47 -15.44
N GLY A 263 5.15 -13.34 -14.88
CA GLY A 263 5.05 -13.12 -13.43
C GLY A 263 6.42 -13.08 -12.74
N ASP A 264 7.48 -12.72 -13.47
CA ASP A 264 8.83 -12.56 -12.94
C ASP A 264 9.00 -11.19 -12.24
N VAL A 265 8.18 -10.98 -11.22
CA VAL A 265 8.08 -9.70 -10.50
C VAL A 265 8.71 -9.72 -9.11
N LEU A 266 9.52 -10.73 -8.78
CA LEU A 266 10.28 -10.74 -7.53
C LEU A 266 11.22 -9.53 -7.46
N GLY A 267 11.20 -8.84 -6.33
CA GLY A 267 11.95 -7.61 -6.11
C GLY A 267 11.29 -6.35 -6.71
N VAL A 268 10.27 -6.47 -7.53
CA VAL A 268 9.49 -5.33 -8.02
C VAL A 268 8.50 -4.91 -6.92
N THR A 269 8.87 -3.85 -6.19
CA THR A 269 8.04 -3.34 -5.08
C THR A 269 6.60 -3.10 -5.53
N GLN A 270 5.63 -3.49 -4.71
CA GLN A 270 4.17 -3.48 -4.96
C GLN A 270 3.64 -4.56 -5.93
N ALA A 271 4.48 -5.21 -6.75
CA ALA A 271 4.05 -6.22 -7.74
C ALA A 271 4.33 -7.67 -7.32
N GLU A 272 5.27 -7.89 -6.39
CA GLU A 272 5.85 -9.21 -6.14
C GLU A 272 4.99 -10.18 -5.32
N SER A 273 3.85 -9.73 -4.74
CA SER A 273 3.00 -10.62 -3.98
C SER A 273 2.48 -11.78 -4.86
N PRO A 274 2.24 -12.98 -4.28
CA PRO A 274 1.69 -14.11 -5.05
C PRO A 274 0.42 -13.74 -5.83
N ALA A 275 -0.44 -12.91 -5.24
CA ALA A 275 -1.66 -12.45 -5.89
C ALA A 275 -1.37 -11.57 -7.12
N MET A 276 -0.44 -10.61 -7.00
CA MET A 276 -0.05 -9.75 -8.14
C MET A 276 0.65 -10.54 -9.24
N ARG A 277 1.51 -11.50 -8.89
CA ARG A 277 2.15 -12.39 -9.85
C ARG A 277 1.11 -13.14 -10.70
N ARG A 278 0.10 -13.71 -10.05
CA ARG A 278 -1.02 -14.38 -10.74
C ARG A 278 -1.80 -13.41 -11.61
N LEU A 279 -2.09 -12.22 -11.08
CA LEU A 279 -2.82 -11.20 -11.81
C LEU A 279 -2.09 -10.83 -13.12
N PHE A 280 -0.80 -10.52 -13.07
CA PHE A 280 -0.05 -10.14 -14.28
C PHE A 280 0.03 -11.26 -15.31
N ARG A 281 0.16 -12.52 -14.90
CA ARG A 281 0.06 -13.66 -15.81
C ARG A 281 -1.30 -13.73 -16.52
N ALA A 282 -2.34 -13.30 -15.83
CA ALA A 282 -3.70 -13.35 -16.35
C ALA A 282 -4.02 -12.19 -17.29
N ILE A 283 -3.74 -10.94 -16.87
CA ILE A 283 -4.06 -9.75 -17.67
C ILE A 283 -3.06 -9.51 -18.81
N LYS A 284 -1.88 -10.16 -18.75
CA LYS A 284 -0.82 -10.06 -19.77
C LYS A 284 -0.54 -8.61 -20.17
N PRO A 285 -0.02 -7.78 -19.26
CA PRO A 285 0.14 -6.36 -19.50
C PRO A 285 1.05 -6.10 -20.71
N THR A 286 0.62 -5.22 -21.59
CA THR A 286 1.37 -4.78 -22.77
C THR A 286 2.06 -3.43 -22.54
N GLY A 287 1.57 -2.66 -21.57
CA GLY A 287 2.10 -1.35 -21.30
C GLY A 287 1.85 -0.85 -19.87
N ARG A 288 2.29 0.36 -19.62
CA ARG A 288 2.21 1.04 -18.34
C ARG A 288 0.77 1.18 -17.83
N ARG A 289 -0.21 1.43 -18.73
CA ARG A 289 -1.64 1.57 -18.38
C ARG A 289 -2.22 0.28 -17.80
N ASP A 290 -1.77 -0.87 -18.27
CA ASP A 290 -2.21 -2.17 -17.75
C ASP A 290 -1.70 -2.41 -16.33
N CYS A 291 -0.50 -1.91 -16.00
CA CYS A 291 0.00 -1.94 -14.62
C CYS A 291 -0.84 -1.07 -13.68
N VAL A 292 -1.29 0.10 -14.13
CA VAL A 292 -2.20 0.98 -13.39
C VAL A 292 -3.51 0.24 -13.08
N PHE A 293 -4.11 -0.33 -14.10
CA PHE A 293 -5.33 -1.14 -13.97
C PHE A 293 -5.14 -2.31 -13.00
N GLY A 294 -4.06 -3.07 -13.14
CA GLY A 294 -3.75 -4.21 -12.27
C GLY A 294 -3.63 -3.85 -10.79
N THR A 295 -3.09 -2.66 -10.46
CA THR A 295 -2.97 -2.22 -9.06
C THR A 295 -4.33 -1.96 -8.39
N ALA A 296 -5.32 -1.50 -9.12
CA ALA A 296 -6.67 -1.31 -8.63
C ALA A 296 -7.44 -2.64 -8.59
N LEU A 297 -7.32 -3.44 -9.65
CA LEU A 297 -8.05 -4.69 -9.79
C LEU A 297 -7.73 -5.72 -8.70
N ILE A 298 -6.52 -5.70 -8.14
CA ILE A 298 -6.13 -6.61 -7.04
C ILE A 298 -6.86 -6.30 -5.72
N ARG A 299 -7.49 -5.13 -5.58
CA ARG A 299 -8.10 -4.68 -4.34
C ARG A 299 -9.47 -5.35 -4.08
N PRO A 300 -9.87 -5.50 -2.80
CA PRO A 300 -11.16 -6.12 -2.44
C PRO A 300 -12.39 -5.46 -3.07
N VAL A 301 -12.40 -4.13 -3.19
CA VAL A 301 -13.49 -3.36 -3.80
C VAL A 301 -13.73 -3.79 -5.23
N ALA A 302 -12.64 -3.99 -5.97
CA ALA A 302 -12.74 -4.21 -7.39
C ALA A 302 -13.47 -5.49 -7.77
N ILE A 303 -13.74 -6.49 -6.90
CA ILE A 303 -14.59 -7.62 -7.31
C ILE A 303 -14.70 -8.72 -6.23
N SER A 304 -15.89 -9.25 -6.01
CA SER A 304 -16.13 -10.50 -5.29
C SER A 304 -15.62 -11.71 -6.10
N GLY A 305 -15.00 -12.66 -5.43
CA GLY A 305 -14.15 -13.75 -5.93
C GLY A 305 -14.45 -14.41 -7.29
N ARG A 306 -15.71 -14.69 -7.67
CA ARG A 306 -16.04 -15.37 -8.94
C ARG A 306 -15.96 -14.45 -10.17
N LYS A 307 -16.25 -13.17 -10.03
CA LYS A 307 -16.19 -12.21 -11.14
C LYS A 307 -14.74 -11.81 -11.48
N LYS A 308 -13.80 -11.92 -10.54
CA LYS A 308 -12.36 -11.66 -10.82
C LYS A 308 -11.81 -12.54 -11.94
N ALA A 309 -12.14 -13.81 -11.94
CA ALA A 309 -11.62 -14.75 -12.93
C ALA A 309 -12.10 -14.44 -14.36
N THR A 310 -13.36 -14.03 -14.52
CA THR A 310 -13.93 -13.69 -15.84
C THR A 310 -13.44 -12.34 -16.36
N MET A 311 -13.20 -11.34 -15.50
CA MET A 311 -12.69 -10.04 -15.92
C MET A 311 -11.25 -10.09 -16.42
N PHE A 312 -10.45 -11.06 -15.99
CA PHE A 312 -9.09 -11.24 -16.47
C PHE A 312 -9.01 -11.68 -17.93
N HIS A 313 -10.05 -12.31 -18.45
CA HIS A 313 -10.08 -12.77 -19.84
C HIS A 313 -10.70 -11.76 -20.81
N ASP A 314 -11.47 -10.80 -20.30
CA ASP A 314 -12.28 -9.93 -21.16
C ASP A 314 -12.44 -8.54 -20.52
N TRP A 315 -11.29 -7.88 -20.27
CA TRP A 315 -11.25 -6.53 -19.73
C TRP A 315 -11.39 -5.43 -20.79
N SER A 316 -12.05 -5.72 -21.89
CA SER A 316 -12.39 -4.70 -22.88
C SER A 316 -13.17 -3.58 -22.21
N LYS A 317 -12.86 -2.34 -22.60
CA LYS A 317 -13.43 -1.10 -22.02
C LYS A 317 -14.96 -1.11 -21.93
N GLU A 318 -15.62 -1.80 -22.84
CA GLU A 318 -17.09 -1.86 -22.93
C GLU A 318 -17.75 -2.66 -21.78
N ARG A 319 -17.09 -3.67 -21.23
CA ARG A 319 -17.64 -4.48 -20.13
C ARG A 319 -17.28 -3.97 -18.73
N MET A 320 -16.35 -3.02 -18.67
CA MET A 320 -15.95 -2.40 -17.40
C MET A 320 -16.91 -1.28 -16.96
N SER A 321 -17.79 -0.85 -17.85
CA SER A 321 -18.76 0.23 -17.58
C SER A 321 -19.65 -0.06 -16.35
N ASP A 322 -19.91 -1.32 -16.04
CA ASP A 322 -20.76 -1.75 -14.94
C ASP A 322 -20.01 -2.17 -13.67
N THR A 323 -18.70 -1.94 -13.60
CA THR A 323 -17.88 -2.40 -12.48
C THR A 323 -17.07 -1.26 -11.87
N ILE A 324 -17.06 -1.18 -10.54
CA ILE A 324 -16.15 -0.27 -9.82
C ILE A 324 -14.78 -0.92 -9.74
N VAL A 325 -13.83 -0.43 -10.52
CA VAL A 325 -12.41 -0.80 -10.44
C VAL A 325 -11.65 0.17 -9.56
N TYR A 326 -11.84 1.45 -9.80
CA TYR A 326 -11.35 2.53 -8.96
C TYR A 326 -12.47 3.04 -8.06
N GLU A 327 -12.13 3.55 -6.89
CA GLU A 327 -13.14 4.19 -6.02
C GLU A 327 -13.85 5.37 -6.72
N ASP A 328 -13.14 6.02 -7.63
CA ASP A 328 -13.65 7.17 -8.38
C ASP A 328 -14.79 6.78 -9.35
N ASP A 329 -14.78 5.56 -9.89
CA ASP A 329 -15.84 5.05 -10.78
C ASP A 329 -17.22 5.09 -10.11
N ALA A 330 -17.26 4.99 -8.78
CA ALA A 330 -18.51 5.12 -8.04
C ALA A 330 -19.11 6.53 -8.09
N ILE A 331 -18.30 7.58 -8.25
CA ILE A 331 -18.77 8.96 -8.38
C ILE A 331 -19.56 9.10 -9.67
N ASP A 332 -18.96 8.65 -10.77
CA ASP A 332 -19.59 8.72 -12.09
C ASP A 332 -20.88 7.90 -12.11
N ARG A 333 -20.86 6.71 -11.52
CA ARG A 333 -22.02 5.82 -11.47
C ARG A 333 -23.17 6.37 -10.62
N ILE A 334 -22.87 6.95 -9.46
CA ILE A 334 -23.88 7.58 -8.59
C ILE A 334 -24.45 8.81 -9.27
N SER A 335 -23.60 9.64 -9.90
CA SER A 335 -24.01 10.82 -10.65
C SER A 335 -24.98 10.46 -11.78
N GLU A 336 -24.65 9.44 -12.59
CA GLU A 336 -25.46 8.94 -13.70
C GLU A 336 -26.83 8.43 -13.23
N VAL A 337 -26.83 7.57 -12.21
CA VAL A 337 -28.05 6.88 -11.75
C VAL A 337 -29.03 7.83 -11.07
N LEU A 338 -28.54 8.81 -10.31
CA LEU A 338 -29.38 9.77 -9.60
C LEU A 338 -29.61 11.07 -10.39
N GLY A 339 -28.89 11.32 -11.50
CA GLY A 339 -28.95 12.58 -12.23
C GLY A 339 -28.45 13.78 -11.41
N ILE A 340 -27.48 13.58 -10.53
CA ILE A 340 -26.89 14.60 -9.65
C ILE A 340 -25.46 14.95 -10.09
N ASP A 341 -24.93 16.07 -9.59
CA ASP A 341 -23.55 16.45 -9.86
C ASP A 341 -22.53 15.52 -9.17
N LYS A 342 -21.29 15.52 -9.67
CA LYS A 342 -20.22 14.67 -9.15
C LYS A 342 -19.81 15.01 -7.71
N TYR A 343 -20.06 16.21 -7.23
CA TYR A 343 -19.75 16.63 -5.86
C TYR A 343 -20.72 16.02 -4.86
N GLU A 344 -22.01 16.04 -5.16
CA GLU A 344 -23.02 15.34 -4.37
C GLU A 344 -22.81 13.82 -4.44
N ALA A 345 -22.48 13.29 -5.62
CA ALA A 345 -22.18 11.88 -5.82
C ALA A 345 -21.00 11.40 -4.93
N ASP A 346 -19.93 12.20 -4.77
CA ASP A 346 -18.81 11.87 -3.86
C ASP A 346 -19.25 11.78 -2.40
N MET A 347 -20.23 12.57 -1.97
CA MET A 347 -20.76 12.47 -0.61
C MET A 347 -21.40 11.10 -0.36
N TYR A 348 -22.18 10.57 -1.32
CA TYR A 348 -22.72 9.21 -1.23
C TYR A 348 -21.64 8.13 -1.33
N ARG A 349 -20.68 8.25 -2.25
CA ARG A 349 -19.53 7.33 -2.30
C ARG A 349 -18.84 7.22 -0.94
N ARG A 350 -18.59 8.35 -0.25
CA ARG A 350 -18.00 8.38 1.09
C ARG A 350 -18.91 7.74 2.14
N ALA A 351 -20.22 7.93 2.02
CA ALA A 351 -21.18 7.32 2.93
C ALA A 351 -21.12 5.79 2.85
N PHE A 352 -21.08 5.21 1.65
CA PHE A 352 -20.91 3.78 1.47
C PHE A 352 -19.55 3.28 2.00
N ALA A 353 -18.46 3.99 1.70
CA ALA A 353 -17.12 3.64 2.17
C ALA A 353 -17.01 3.65 3.71
N LYS A 354 -17.65 4.62 4.38
CA LYS A 354 -17.66 4.77 5.85
C LYS A 354 -18.82 4.05 6.55
N LYS A 355 -19.73 3.41 5.81
CA LYS A 355 -20.94 2.76 6.32
C LYS A 355 -21.84 3.72 7.10
N ASN A 356 -22.05 4.92 6.59
CA ASN A 356 -22.98 5.90 7.16
C ASN A 356 -24.41 5.50 6.77
N GLU A 357 -25.13 4.86 7.68
CA GLU A 357 -26.45 4.30 7.44
C GLU A 357 -27.48 5.36 7.02
N GLU A 358 -27.46 6.54 7.65
CA GLU A 358 -28.37 7.63 7.37
C GLU A 358 -28.25 8.09 5.90
N LYS A 359 -27.03 8.39 5.45
CA LYS A 359 -26.77 8.82 4.08
C LYS A 359 -26.98 7.71 3.05
N ILE A 360 -26.74 6.45 3.43
CA ILE A 360 -27.06 5.29 2.56
C ILE A 360 -28.58 5.16 2.40
N MET A 361 -29.36 5.35 3.45
CA MET A 361 -30.82 5.34 3.35
C MET A 361 -31.37 6.49 2.52
N GLU A 362 -30.79 7.69 2.64
CA GLU A 362 -31.11 8.82 1.77
C GLU A 362 -30.87 8.48 0.30
N PHE A 363 -29.72 7.88 -0.03
CA PHE A 363 -29.40 7.40 -1.38
C PHE A 363 -30.44 6.39 -1.87
N ILE A 364 -30.77 5.39 -1.07
CA ILE A 364 -31.75 4.35 -1.42
C ILE A 364 -33.13 4.95 -1.68
N THR A 365 -33.52 5.97 -0.91
CA THR A 365 -34.78 6.69 -1.08
C THR A 365 -34.78 7.49 -2.39
N LYS A 366 -33.70 8.20 -2.70
CA LYS A 366 -33.55 8.93 -3.99
C LYS A 366 -33.53 7.98 -5.20
N LEU A 367 -32.94 6.78 -5.04
CA LEU A 367 -32.90 5.77 -6.10
C LEU A 367 -34.30 5.22 -6.44
N GLY A 368 -35.26 5.27 -5.49
CA GLY A 368 -36.64 4.87 -5.71
C GLY A 368 -36.79 3.42 -6.21
N ASP A 369 -37.61 3.23 -7.25
CA ASP A 369 -37.89 1.93 -7.88
C ASP A 369 -37.03 1.68 -9.13
N HIS A 370 -35.75 2.10 -9.08
CA HIS A 370 -34.84 1.91 -10.20
C HIS A 370 -34.73 0.41 -10.57
N PRO A 371 -34.81 0.03 -11.88
CA PRO A 371 -34.84 -1.38 -12.32
C PRO A 371 -33.64 -2.23 -11.84
N ARG A 372 -32.48 -1.59 -11.66
CA ARG A 372 -31.23 -2.24 -11.19
C ARG A 372 -30.87 -1.88 -9.74
N LYS A 373 -31.85 -1.55 -8.91
CA LYS A 373 -31.66 -1.06 -7.53
C LYS A 373 -30.74 -1.96 -6.70
N ASP A 374 -31.07 -3.24 -6.62
CA ASP A 374 -30.32 -4.20 -5.77
C ASP A 374 -28.90 -4.41 -6.25
N GLU A 375 -28.69 -4.40 -7.57
CA GLU A 375 -27.38 -4.53 -8.17
C GLU A 375 -26.51 -3.30 -7.85
N ILE A 376 -27.06 -2.10 -8.00
CA ILE A 376 -26.38 -0.84 -7.70
C ILE A 376 -26.00 -0.77 -6.22
N ILE A 377 -26.93 -1.09 -5.32
CA ILE A 377 -26.67 -1.09 -3.88
C ILE A 377 -25.57 -2.11 -3.54
N THR A 378 -25.65 -3.33 -4.08
CA THR A 378 -24.64 -4.37 -3.85
C THR A 378 -23.27 -3.92 -4.35
N MET A 379 -23.20 -3.30 -5.51
CA MET A 379 -21.98 -2.76 -6.09
C MET A 379 -21.39 -1.67 -5.18
N LEU A 380 -22.19 -0.69 -4.74
CA LEU A 380 -21.75 0.39 -3.87
C LEU A 380 -21.37 -0.06 -2.47
N GLN A 381 -22.03 -1.08 -1.91
CA GLN A 381 -21.65 -1.69 -0.63
C GLN A 381 -20.23 -2.27 -0.66
N SER A 382 -19.72 -2.68 -1.83
CA SER A 382 -18.34 -3.14 -1.99
C SER A 382 -17.32 -2.06 -1.62
N LEU A 383 -17.67 -0.76 -1.70
CA LEU A 383 -16.82 0.38 -1.31
C LEU A 383 -16.43 0.37 0.18
N SER A 384 -17.17 -0.37 1.02
CA SER A 384 -16.77 -0.58 2.42
C SER A 384 -15.51 -1.43 2.57
N GLY A 385 -15.07 -2.11 1.51
CA GLY A 385 -13.77 -2.76 1.41
C GLY A 385 -12.65 -1.77 1.09
N PHE A 386 -11.42 -2.27 1.06
CA PHE A 386 -10.27 -1.45 0.68
C PHE A 386 -10.20 -1.31 -0.85
N GLY A 387 -10.44 -0.10 -1.35
CA GLY A 387 -10.30 0.30 -2.74
C GLY A 387 -9.06 1.13 -3.01
N LEU A 388 -8.90 1.57 -4.25
CA LEU A 388 -7.82 2.46 -4.69
C LEU A 388 -8.39 3.55 -5.59
N CYS A 389 -8.11 4.81 -5.30
CA CYS A 389 -8.45 5.89 -6.22
C CYS A 389 -7.55 5.84 -7.46
N ARG A 390 -8.06 6.30 -8.59
CA ARG A 390 -7.38 6.25 -9.90
C ARG A 390 -6.03 6.96 -9.86
N ALA A 391 -5.97 8.15 -9.27
CA ALA A 391 -4.72 8.90 -9.10
C ALA A 391 -3.61 8.10 -8.38
N HIS A 392 -3.96 7.41 -7.29
CA HIS A 392 -3.01 6.56 -6.57
C HIS A 392 -2.60 5.34 -7.40
N ALA A 393 -3.55 4.73 -8.13
CA ALA A 393 -3.25 3.62 -9.02
C ALA A 393 -2.28 4.01 -10.14
N VAL A 394 -2.42 5.22 -10.72
CA VAL A 394 -1.51 5.75 -11.74
C VAL A 394 -0.08 5.80 -11.21
N ASN A 395 0.13 6.39 -10.04
CA ASN A 395 1.46 6.47 -9.45
C ASN A 395 2.05 5.09 -9.11
N LEU A 396 1.26 4.19 -8.55
CA LEU A 396 1.72 2.82 -8.26
C LEU A 396 2.02 2.02 -9.53
N GLY A 397 1.16 2.12 -10.54
CA GLY A 397 1.36 1.43 -11.82
C GLY A 397 2.60 1.93 -12.56
N ARG A 398 2.84 3.24 -12.56
CA ARG A 398 4.08 3.84 -13.09
C ARG A 398 5.32 3.33 -12.35
N LEU A 399 5.26 3.25 -11.02
CA LEU A 399 6.38 2.73 -10.21
C LEU A 399 6.64 1.25 -10.50
N ILE A 400 5.60 0.42 -10.60
CA ILE A 400 5.73 -0.99 -10.95
C ILE A 400 6.36 -1.15 -12.33
N TRP A 401 5.86 -0.42 -13.32
CA TRP A 401 6.37 -0.46 -14.68
C TRP A 401 7.84 -0.05 -14.75
N ALA A 402 8.22 1.07 -14.12
CA ALA A 402 9.59 1.54 -14.07
C ALA A 402 10.55 0.53 -13.41
N LEU A 403 10.15 -0.09 -12.29
CA LEU A 403 10.96 -1.11 -11.64
C LEU A 403 11.06 -2.39 -12.46
N ALA A 404 9.98 -2.80 -13.14
CA ALA A 404 9.99 -3.94 -14.06
C ALA A 404 10.89 -3.69 -15.27
N TYR A 405 10.83 -2.47 -15.83
CA TYR A 405 11.73 -2.02 -16.91
C TYR A 405 13.19 -2.11 -16.47
N GLN A 406 13.52 -1.57 -15.30
CA GLN A 406 14.89 -1.65 -14.78
C GLN A 406 15.33 -3.09 -14.51
N LYS A 407 14.41 -3.97 -14.08
CA LYS A 407 14.73 -5.39 -13.91
C LYS A 407 15.01 -6.07 -15.25
N ALA A 408 14.27 -5.72 -16.30
CA ALA A 408 14.46 -6.29 -17.64
C ALA A 408 15.76 -5.80 -18.31
N HIS A 409 16.05 -4.51 -18.21
CA HIS A 409 17.15 -3.87 -18.94
C HIS A 409 18.45 -3.72 -18.13
N ASN A 410 18.36 -3.62 -16.81
CA ASN A 410 19.50 -3.41 -15.91
C ASN A 410 19.46 -4.38 -14.70
N PRO A 411 19.42 -5.71 -14.93
CA PRO A 411 19.17 -6.70 -13.88
C PRO A 411 20.18 -6.64 -12.73
N GLU A 412 21.45 -6.38 -13.00
CA GLU A 412 22.48 -6.26 -11.96
C GLU A 412 22.21 -5.07 -11.04
N LYS A 413 22.01 -3.87 -11.60
CA LYS A 413 21.70 -2.67 -10.82
C LYS A 413 20.39 -2.83 -10.05
N PHE A 414 19.38 -3.42 -10.69
CA PHE A 414 18.09 -3.72 -10.08
C PHE A 414 18.26 -4.57 -8.82
N TRP A 415 18.95 -5.69 -8.90
CA TRP A 415 19.10 -6.60 -7.77
C TRP A 415 19.99 -6.03 -6.67
N ARG A 416 21.05 -5.27 -7.00
CA ARG A 416 21.86 -4.53 -6.00
C ARG A 416 20.98 -3.57 -5.21
N SER A 417 20.16 -2.79 -5.89
CA SER A 417 19.20 -1.86 -5.27
C SER A 417 18.10 -2.59 -4.48
N CYS A 418 17.59 -3.69 -5.01
CA CYS A 418 16.61 -4.52 -4.34
C CYS A 418 17.13 -5.04 -2.99
N LEU A 419 18.34 -5.61 -2.96
CA LEU A 419 18.96 -6.11 -1.72
C LEU A 419 19.13 -5.01 -0.67
N LYS A 420 19.36 -3.77 -1.08
CA LYS A 420 19.55 -2.62 -0.20
C LYS A 420 18.22 -2.05 0.34
N HIS A 421 17.21 -1.95 -0.50
CA HIS A 421 16.00 -1.17 -0.21
C HIS A 421 14.73 -2.00 -0.04
N CYS A 422 14.62 -3.14 -0.73
CA CYS A 422 13.40 -3.93 -0.72
C CYS A 422 13.22 -4.66 0.62
N GLN A 423 12.02 -4.53 1.20
CA GLN A 423 11.53 -5.35 2.30
C GLN A 423 10.15 -5.84 1.89
N GLY A 424 10.15 -6.75 0.92
CA GLY A 424 8.95 -7.17 0.26
C GLY A 424 8.25 -8.35 0.92
N SER A 425 7.48 -9.07 0.11
CA SER A 425 6.62 -10.15 0.57
C SER A 425 7.37 -11.43 0.90
N TYR A 426 8.59 -11.57 0.41
CA TYR A 426 9.37 -12.81 0.52
C TYR A 426 10.44 -12.74 1.59
N LYS A 427 11.00 -13.88 1.96
CA LYS A 427 12.14 -13.97 2.88
C LYS A 427 13.41 -13.45 2.19
N ARG A 428 14.35 -12.92 2.98
CA ARG A 428 15.58 -12.31 2.44
C ARG A 428 16.40 -13.27 1.56
N TRP A 429 16.38 -14.55 1.87
CA TRP A 429 17.11 -15.55 1.10
C TRP A 429 16.61 -15.64 -0.35
N VAL A 430 15.32 -15.43 -0.61
CA VAL A 430 14.74 -15.41 -1.96
C VAL A 430 15.42 -14.33 -2.80
N TYR A 431 15.48 -13.11 -2.30
CA TYR A 431 16.11 -11.99 -3.00
C TYR A 431 17.61 -12.21 -3.22
N ARG A 432 18.30 -12.83 -2.25
CA ARG A 432 19.71 -13.16 -2.39
C ARG A 432 19.95 -14.22 -3.45
N THR A 433 19.12 -15.25 -3.49
CA THR A 433 19.20 -16.31 -4.50
C THR A 433 19.00 -15.74 -5.90
N GLU A 434 17.99 -14.89 -6.10
CA GLU A 434 17.77 -14.25 -7.38
C GLU A 434 18.91 -13.31 -7.79
N ALA A 435 19.48 -12.58 -6.85
CA ALA A 435 20.64 -11.74 -7.09
C ALA A 435 21.87 -12.55 -7.52
N LYS A 436 22.14 -13.70 -6.88
CA LYS A 436 23.23 -14.61 -7.28
C LYS A 436 23.06 -15.12 -8.71
N ARG A 437 21.84 -15.37 -9.16
CA ARG A 437 21.55 -15.84 -10.53
C ARG A 437 21.96 -14.85 -11.63
N VAL A 438 21.91 -13.57 -11.33
CA VAL A 438 22.37 -12.52 -12.25
C VAL A 438 23.85 -12.15 -12.01
N GLY A 439 24.60 -13.02 -11.33
CA GLY A 439 26.05 -12.86 -11.14
C GLY A 439 26.46 -11.93 -10.00
N ILE A 440 25.53 -11.52 -9.12
CA ILE A 440 25.89 -10.67 -7.98
C ILE A 440 26.48 -11.53 -6.87
N GLU A 441 27.71 -11.19 -6.49
CA GLU A 441 28.33 -11.75 -5.30
C GLU A 441 27.60 -11.22 -4.05
N VAL A 442 26.89 -12.10 -3.37
CA VAL A 442 26.18 -11.77 -2.12
C VAL A 442 27.04 -12.22 -0.95
N VAL A 443 27.72 -11.26 -0.35
CA VAL A 443 28.46 -11.49 0.91
C VAL A 443 27.41 -11.70 2.01
N THR A 444 27.49 -12.83 2.70
CA THR A 444 26.62 -13.14 3.83
C THR A 444 27.11 -12.39 5.07
N PRO A 445 26.47 -11.32 5.52
CA PRO A 445 26.93 -10.62 6.69
C PRO A 445 26.30 -11.24 7.93
N SER A 446 27.12 -11.50 8.91
CA SER A 446 26.79 -11.71 10.30
C SER A 446 26.00 -12.97 10.72
N LYS A 447 26.15 -13.27 11.99
CA LYS A 447 25.52 -14.39 12.74
C LYS A 447 23.99 -14.51 12.62
N SER A 448 23.30 -13.50 12.11
CA SER A 448 21.83 -13.51 11.96
C SER A 448 21.33 -14.27 10.71
N ASP A 449 22.19 -14.46 9.72
CA ASP A 449 21.84 -15.10 8.43
C ASP A 449 22.53 -16.47 8.27
N LYS A 450 22.69 -17.17 9.36
CA LYS A 450 23.37 -18.48 9.44
C LYS A 450 22.83 -19.55 8.50
N TRP A 451 21.57 -19.43 8.08
CA TRP A 451 20.95 -20.42 7.21
C TRP A 451 21.53 -20.43 5.78
N ASP A 452 22.22 -19.35 5.37
CA ASP A 452 22.94 -19.30 4.09
C ASP A 452 24.28 -20.06 4.15
N THR A 453 24.71 -20.51 5.31
CA THR A 453 25.94 -21.27 5.45
C THR A 453 25.69 -22.77 5.19
N PRO A 454 26.63 -23.46 4.49
CA PRO A 454 26.53 -24.89 4.26
C PRO A 454 26.30 -25.71 5.54
N GLU A 455 26.97 -25.33 6.66
CA GLU A 455 26.84 -26.03 7.94
C GLU A 455 25.45 -25.92 8.53
N PHE A 456 24.80 -24.73 8.40
CA PHE A 456 23.44 -24.56 8.89
C PHE A 456 22.45 -25.35 8.05
N GLN A 457 22.60 -25.33 6.73
CA GLN A 457 21.76 -26.10 5.81
C GLN A 457 21.89 -27.59 6.07
N TYR A 458 23.12 -28.10 6.21
CA TYR A 458 23.38 -29.50 6.52
C TYR A 458 22.79 -29.92 7.88
N ARG A 459 23.00 -29.12 8.96
CA ARG A 459 22.46 -29.43 10.27
C ARG A 459 20.95 -29.43 10.33
N LYS A 460 20.30 -28.51 9.60
CA LYS A 460 18.86 -28.36 9.65
C LYS A 460 18.14 -29.31 8.70
N TYR A 461 18.69 -29.53 7.50
CA TYR A 461 18.02 -30.23 6.42
C TYR A 461 18.71 -31.53 5.98
N GLY A 462 19.89 -31.86 6.52
CA GLY A 462 20.68 -33.03 6.16
C GLY A 462 21.42 -32.91 4.83
N TRP A 463 21.46 -31.75 4.22
CA TRP A 463 22.13 -31.48 2.94
C TRP A 463 22.55 -30.02 2.84
N TRP A 464 23.41 -29.70 1.90
CA TRP A 464 23.77 -28.34 1.54
C TRP A 464 23.92 -28.19 0.02
N SER A 465 23.81 -26.96 -0.49
CA SER A 465 24.09 -26.61 -1.87
C SER A 465 25.27 -25.67 -1.94
N GLN A 466 26.23 -25.95 -2.81
CA GLN A 466 27.31 -25.01 -3.11
C GLN A 466 26.94 -24.10 -4.28
N ASP A 467 26.26 -24.61 -5.30
CA ASP A 467 26.09 -23.91 -6.58
C ASP A 467 24.64 -23.78 -7.04
N ASP A 468 23.73 -24.59 -6.49
CA ASP A 468 22.33 -24.58 -6.87
C ASP A 468 21.40 -24.31 -5.71
N PHE A 469 20.28 -23.71 -6.05
CA PHE A 469 19.19 -23.45 -5.16
C PHE A 469 18.67 -24.79 -4.60
N MET A 470 19.08 -25.12 -3.40
CA MET A 470 18.57 -26.20 -2.57
C MET A 470 18.41 -27.54 -3.28
N PRO A 471 19.46 -28.35 -3.43
CA PRO A 471 19.32 -29.72 -3.92
C PRO A 471 18.37 -30.51 -3.01
N GLY A 472 17.49 -31.27 -3.60
CA GLY A 472 16.44 -32.01 -2.89
C GLY A 472 15.08 -31.30 -2.85
N MET A 473 15.00 -30.05 -3.31
CA MET A 473 13.73 -29.39 -3.55
C MET A 473 13.22 -29.71 -4.95
N TYR A 474 11.96 -30.10 -5.07
CA TYR A 474 11.40 -30.56 -6.34
C TYR A 474 9.89 -30.41 -6.42
N VAL A 475 9.39 -30.45 -7.65
CA VAL A 475 8.00 -30.77 -7.99
C VAL A 475 8.05 -31.93 -8.96
N LYS A 476 7.38 -33.03 -8.61
CA LYS A 476 7.27 -34.23 -9.43
C LYS A 476 5.80 -34.47 -9.73
N GLU A 477 5.46 -34.51 -11.01
CA GLU A 477 4.14 -34.92 -11.46
C GLU A 477 3.99 -36.41 -11.23
N LEU A 478 2.85 -36.84 -10.68
CA LEU A 478 2.52 -38.23 -10.42
C LEU A 478 1.54 -38.75 -11.47
N TYR A 479 0.25 -38.57 -11.25
CA TYR A 479 -0.79 -39.03 -12.15
C TYR A 479 -2.06 -38.21 -11.94
N LEU A 480 -2.80 -37.90 -13.00
CA LEU A 480 -4.06 -37.13 -12.96
C LEU A 480 -3.93 -35.81 -12.11
N ASP A 481 -3.10 -34.92 -12.56
CA ASP A 481 -2.84 -33.62 -11.90
C ASP A 481 -2.32 -33.72 -10.45
N LYS A 482 -1.93 -34.89 -10.00
CA LYS A 482 -1.30 -35.07 -8.69
C LYS A 482 0.18 -34.78 -8.80
N VAL A 483 0.68 -34.06 -7.78
CA VAL A 483 2.10 -33.73 -7.65
C VAL A 483 2.60 -34.07 -6.27
N GLU A 484 3.85 -34.47 -6.21
CA GLU A 484 4.65 -34.48 -4.99
C GLU A 484 5.65 -33.33 -5.06
N PHE A 485 5.85 -32.66 -3.96
CA PHE A 485 6.76 -31.53 -3.91
C PHE A 485 7.53 -31.48 -2.59
N ALA A 486 8.72 -30.92 -2.65
CA ALA A 486 9.48 -30.47 -1.48
C ALA A 486 9.99 -29.06 -1.77
N GLY A 487 9.80 -28.15 -0.83
CA GLY A 487 10.21 -26.77 -1.03
C GLY A 487 10.42 -26.01 0.28
N MET A 488 11.27 -24.99 0.25
CA MET A 488 11.47 -24.08 1.38
C MET A 488 10.44 -22.95 1.33
N ILE A 489 9.90 -22.60 2.48
CA ILE A 489 8.90 -21.53 2.56
C ILE A 489 9.52 -20.18 2.22
N ALA A 490 9.17 -19.67 1.06
CA ALA A 490 9.53 -18.34 0.58
C ALA A 490 8.57 -17.26 1.12
N ASN A 491 7.29 -17.62 1.21
CA ASN A 491 6.24 -16.78 1.79
C ASN A 491 5.13 -17.67 2.36
N GLY A 492 4.43 -17.17 3.39
CA GLY A 492 3.30 -17.91 3.94
C GLY A 492 2.32 -17.01 4.69
N ARG A 493 1.05 -17.36 4.63
CA ARG A 493 -0.03 -16.66 5.32
C ARG A 493 -1.13 -17.62 5.75
N VAL A 494 -1.55 -17.52 7.01
CA VAL A 494 -2.73 -18.22 7.53
C VAL A 494 -3.90 -17.26 7.53
N PHE A 495 -5.00 -17.68 6.92
CA PHE A 495 -6.24 -16.92 6.84
C PHE A 495 -7.37 -17.68 7.53
N ARG A 496 -8.24 -16.97 8.23
CA ARG A 496 -9.47 -17.50 8.80
C ARG A 496 -10.66 -16.97 8.00
N GLY A 497 -11.34 -17.85 7.29
CA GLY A 497 -12.53 -17.50 6.51
C GLY A 497 -13.76 -17.24 7.39
N ASP A 498 -14.80 -16.70 6.79
CA ASP A 498 -16.05 -16.28 7.45
C ASP A 498 -16.79 -17.42 8.18
N LYS A 499 -16.61 -18.67 7.71
CA LYS A 499 -17.16 -19.88 8.35
C LYS A 499 -16.23 -20.46 9.44
N GLY A 500 -15.23 -19.68 9.91
CA GLY A 500 -14.30 -20.10 10.97
C GLY A 500 -13.24 -21.13 10.52
N ARG A 501 -13.24 -21.55 9.28
CA ARG A 501 -12.25 -22.49 8.73
C ARG A 501 -10.95 -21.77 8.41
N TYR A 502 -9.82 -22.40 8.72
CA TYR A 502 -8.51 -21.87 8.40
C TYR A 502 -8.04 -22.38 7.04
N VAL A 503 -7.34 -21.51 6.32
CA VAL A 503 -6.61 -21.85 5.08
C VAL A 503 -5.21 -21.26 5.20
N THR A 504 -4.21 -22.05 4.88
CA THR A 504 -2.82 -21.59 4.81
C THR A 504 -2.40 -21.54 3.35
N PHE A 505 -1.89 -20.41 2.93
CA PHE A 505 -1.28 -20.20 1.62
C PHE A 505 0.23 -20.15 1.81
N LEU A 506 0.96 -20.96 1.07
CA LEU A 506 2.42 -20.97 1.06
C LEU A 506 2.91 -20.73 -0.37
N THR A 507 4.00 -20.00 -0.51
CA THR A 507 4.83 -20.02 -1.71
C THR A 507 6.12 -20.73 -1.35
N LEU A 508 6.42 -21.81 -2.04
CA LEU A 508 7.59 -22.65 -1.81
C LEU A 508 8.60 -22.46 -2.94
N GLY A 509 9.86 -22.27 -2.59
CA GLY A 509 10.97 -22.40 -3.54
C GLY A 509 11.32 -23.89 -3.71
N VAL A 510 11.23 -24.39 -4.94
CA VAL A 510 11.38 -25.82 -5.26
C VAL A 510 12.61 -26.16 -6.09
N GLY A 511 13.60 -25.28 -6.12
CA GLY A 511 14.83 -25.44 -6.90
C GLY A 511 14.78 -24.72 -8.25
N ASN A 512 15.94 -24.60 -8.91
CA ASN A 512 16.12 -23.96 -10.22
C ASN A 512 15.38 -22.63 -10.41
N GLY A 513 15.14 -21.86 -9.30
CA GLY A 513 14.39 -20.63 -9.25
C GLY A 513 12.90 -20.75 -9.53
N GLN A 514 12.40 -21.94 -9.44
CA GLN A 514 10.97 -22.17 -9.53
C GLN A 514 10.31 -21.98 -8.18
N TYR A 515 9.13 -21.39 -8.20
CA TYR A 515 8.28 -21.20 -7.03
C TYR A 515 6.91 -21.75 -7.33
N ILE A 516 6.37 -22.54 -6.37
CA ILE A 516 5.00 -23.05 -6.45
C ILE A 516 4.15 -22.45 -5.35
N ASP A 517 2.90 -22.17 -5.65
CA ASP A 517 1.91 -21.77 -4.66
C ASP A 517 1.14 -23.01 -4.17
N VAL A 518 1.09 -23.19 -2.86
CA VAL A 518 0.44 -24.31 -2.19
C VAL A 518 -0.66 -23.79 -1.29
N THR A 519 -1.85 -24.37 -1.40
CA THR A 519 -3.00 -24.06 -0.54
C THR A 519 -3.33 -25.26 0.35
N ILE A 520 -3.34 -25.03 1.67
CA ILE A 520 -3.65 -26.04 2.69
C ILE A 520 -4.94 -25.64 3.38
N LYS A 521 -5.97 -26.48 3.35
CA LYS A 521 -7.30 -26.19 3.94
C LYS A 521 -7.34 -26.35 5.47
N LYS A 522 -6.30 -25.95 6.17
CA LYS A 522 -6.20 -25.90 7.64
C LYS A 522 -5.21 -24.83 8.09
N ALA A 523 -5.19 -24.52 9.38
CA ALA A 523 -4.10 -23.77 9.97
C ALA A 523 -2.83 -24.65 9.98
N PHE A 524 -1.79 -24.18 9.35
CA PHE A 524 -0.49 -24.85 9.31
C PHE A 524 0.54 -23.96 10.02
N ALA A 525 1.15 -24.48 11.06
CA ALA A 525 2.20 -23.78 11.79
C ALA A 525 3.53 -23.97 11.05
N TYR A 526 4.22 -22.90 10.79
CA TYR A 526 5.52 -22.91 10.12
C TYR A 526 6.46 -21.85 10.72
N SER A 527 7.73 -22.08 10.59
CA SER A 527 8.80 -21.15 10.93
C SER A 527 9.49 -20.66 9.66
N ASP A 528 10.24 -19.58 9.79
CA ASP A 528 11.11 -19.11 8.72
C ASP A 528 12.12 -20.19 8.34
N HIS A 529 12.31 -20.41 7.06
CA HIS A 529 13.21 -21.42 6.49
C HIS A 529 12.80 -22.90 6.72
N ASP A 530 11.57 -23.14 7.10
CA ASP A 530 11.08 -24.52 7.13
C ASP A 530 10.97 -25.09 5.72
N VAL A 531 11.34 -26.34 5.57
CA VAL A 531 11.12 -27.14 4.36
C VAL A 531 9.80 -27.88 4.52
N VAL A 532 8.98 -27.81 3.52
CA VAL A 532 7.68 -28.48 3.48
C VAL A 532 7.69 -29.49 2.38
N TRP A 533 7.39 -30.74 2.72
CA TRP A 533 7.13 -31.81 1.79
C TRP A 533 5.66 -32.17 1.81
N GLY A 534 5.11 -32.51 0.64
CA GLY A 534 3.72 -32.91 0.56
C GLY A 534 3.30 -33.40 -0.81
N GLN A 535 2.07 -33.88 -0.86
CA GLN A 535 1.39 -34.25 -2.09
C GLN A 535 0.10 -33.44 -2.22
N GLY A 536 -0.25 -33.09 -3.42
CA GLY A 536 -1.44 -32.32 -3.71
C GLY A 536 -1.95 -32.52 -5.12
N THR A 537 -3.01 -31.86 -5.46
CA THR A 537 -3.56 -31.82 -6.81
C THR A 537 -3.31 -30.46 -7.41
N ILE A 538 -2.78 -30.41 -8.62
CA ILE A 538 -2.69 -29.16 -9.39
C ILE A 538 -4.13 -28.72 -9.67
N ARG A 539 -4.42 -27.49 -9.32
CA ARG A 539 -5.67 -26.82 -9.67
C ARG A 539 -5.39 -25.76 -10.69
N HIS A 540 -5.89 -25.99 -11.87
CA HIS A 540 -5.90 -24.99 -12.91
C HIS A 540 -7.04 -24.01 -12.59
N SER A 541 -6.70 -22.85 -12.05
CA SER A 541 -7.64 -21.73 -12.06
C SER A 541 -7.39 -20.94 -13.34
N ASN A 542 -8.38 -20.22 -13.82
CA ASN A 542 -8.28 -19.45 -15.07
C ASN A 542 -7.03 -18.54 -15.14
N ASN A 543 -6.23 -18.45 -14.10
CA ASN A 543 -5.16 -17.46 -13.97
C ASN A 543 -3.86 -17.97 -13.33
N SER A 544 -3.81 -19.17 -12.82
CA SER A 544 -2.56 -19.78 -12.34
C SER A 544 -2.78 -21.19 -11.84
N ASP A 545 -1.76 -21.99 -11.99
CA ASP A 545 -1.70 -23.29 -11.37
C ASP A 545 -1.26 -23.16 -9.92
N TYR A 546 -1.97 -23.82 -9.03
CA TYR A 546 -1.57 -23.93 -7.63
C TYR A 546 -1.80 -25.38 -7.15
N VAL A 547 -1.04 -25.81 -6.16
CA VAL A 547 -1.21 -27.12 -5.57
C VAL A 547 -2.18 -27.05 -4.41
N GLU A 548 -3.29 -27.75 -4.49
CA GLU A 548 -4.25 -27.86 -3.39
C GLU A 548 -3.96 -29.12 -2.58
N CYS A 549 -3.55 -28.92 -1.32
CA CYS A 549 -3.27 -30.01 -0.39
C CYS A 549 -4.46 -30.26 0.54
N TYR A 550 -4.92 -31.49 0.53
CA TYR A 550 -6.05 -31.93 1.37
C TYR A 550 -5.59 -32.73 2.58
N ASP A 551 -4.46 -33.41 2.53
CA ASP A 551 -4.03 -34.34 3.57
C ASP A 551 -3.08 -33.70 4.58
N SER A 552 -3.37 -34.02 5.86
CA SER A 552 -2.55 -33.61 7.00
C SER A 552 -1.30 -34.47 7.21
N LYS A 553 -1.19 -35.59 6.52
CA LYS A 553 -0.08 -36.56 6.68
C LYS A 553 1.11 -36.25 5.78
N GLY A 554 0.95 -35.37 4.81
CA GLY A 554 1.99 -35.07 3.82
C GLY A 554 2.93 -33.91 4.16
N PHE A 555 2.81 -33.28 5.32
CA PHE A 555 3.67 -32.16 5.70
C PHE A 555 4.57 -32.54 6.87
N ALA A 556 5.85 -32.76 6.59
CA ALA A 556 6.90 -32.82 7.59
C ALA A 556 7.62 -31.46 7.64
N LEU A 557 7.82 -30.94 8.83
CA LEU A 557 8.67 -29.78 9.11
C LEU A 557 10.10 -30.23 9.34
#